data_4e590c380849c09860979ef37c115900
#
_entry.id   4e590c380849c09860979ef37c115900
#
_cell.length_a   1.000
_cell.length_b   1.000
_cell.length_c   1.000
_cell.angle_alpha   90.00
_cell.angle_beta   90.00
_cell.angle_gamma   90.00
#
_symmetry.space_group_name_H-M   'P 1'
#
loop_
_entity.id
_entity.type
_entity.pdbx_description
1 polymer ?
#
loop_
_entity_poly.entity_id
_entity_poly.type
_entity_poly.pdbx_seq_one_letter_code
_entity_poly.pdbx_strand_id
1 'polypeptide(L)'
;MPNSEEEIYSLMFSSLKHPQRRKILRMLAERPMTFSELLEELAVSSSHLTYHLENLGELVVKLDNGKYKLSSFGEASVATMKGVEEAPTAPKRHFAAFSPRWKTIFAVLIIASVLFASISMIQYAYIAQLSNNHARLQADLDKVKAENEQLLTWSSPTEKVLDVLQDVVKLDMTKYKATMLSDTVEYRSDLGGVVEELAKYSLTSNESRIDVMLRFRNGHFSRYQLFIDEGTPQYSQIQPSDIVVATREVLERYEAYTGGSYLEDMRTLMSFVNGTESNETILNHTKLVFLTSGDSVRVMLQYTENGVDFSPKSLSFVFENGVLNEILDGWYLFTVENTKVNISSAQAVEIARNAAANFKWIADSQEVSNFTILQQPVSVMFHPSPREGGLALVPYWFVTLYLDKVYPGGVNRINVGVWADTGEVAQINTAGG
;
A
#
# COMPACT_ATOMS: atom_id res chain seq x y z
N MET A 1 3.20 -16.93 -17.40
CA MET A 1 2.04 -16.77 -16.53
C MET A 1 1.01 -15.98 -17.31
N PRO A 2 -0.25 -16.29 -17.33
CA PRO A 2 -1.16 -15.75 -18.34
C PRO A 2 -1.36 -14.26 -18.10
N ASN A 3 -0.89 -13.47 -19.05
CA ASN A 3 -1.39 -12.11 -19.20
C ASN A 3 -2.88 -12.19 -19.44
N SER A 4 -3.68 -11.40 -18.75
CA SER A 4 -5.12 -11.38 -18.96
C SER A 4 -5.45 -11.03 -20.42
N GLU A 5 -6.56 -11.51 -20.96
CA GLU A 5 -7.01 -11.16 -22.32
C GLU A 5 -7.02 -9.65 -22.56
N GLU A 6 -7.34 -8.85 -21.54
CA GLU A 6 -7.31 -7.38 -21.57
C GLU A 6 -5.90 -6.80 -21.82
N GLU A 7 -4.85 -7.41 -21.27
CA GLU A 7 -3.47 -6.97 -21.53
C GLU A 7 -3.08 -7.22 -22.99
N ILE A 8 -3.50 -8.35 -23.55
CA ILE A 8 -3.27 -8.69 -24.96
C ILE A 8 -4.04 -7.73 -25.87
N TYR A 9 -5.30 -7.41 -25.59
CA TYR A 9 -6.04 -6.39 -26.32
C TYR A 9 -5.40 -5.02 -26.23
N SER A 10 -4.96 -4.61 -25.06
CA SER A 10 -4.26 -3.35 -24.87
C SER A 10 -2.95 -3.29 -25.66
N LEU A 11 -2.17 -4.38 -25.68
CA LEU A 11 -0.95 -4.52 -26.46
C LEU A 11 -1.26 -4.43 -27.97
N MET A 12 -2.29 -5.10 -28.46
CA MET A 12 -2.73 -5.06 -29.84
C MET A 12 -3.06 -3.62 -30.28
N PHE A 13 -3.94 -2.93 -29.55
CA PHE A 13 -4.32 -1.56 -29.90
C PHE A 13 -3.17 -0.56 -29.80
N SER A 14 -2.30 -0.70 -28.78
CA SER A 14 -1.12 0.17 -28.64
C SER A 14 -0.11 -0.05 -29.77
N SER A 15 0.03 -1.28 -30.23
CA SER A 15 0.91 -1.65 -31.35
C SER A 15 0.37 -1.11 -32.69
N LEU A 16 -0.93 -1.10 -32.88
CA LEU A 16 -1.57 -0.56 -34.10
C LEU A 16 -1.51 0.98 -34.20
N LYS A 17 -1.29 1.71 -33.13
CA LYS A 17 -1.11 3.17 -33.19
C LYS A 17 0.17 3.58 -33.91
N HIS A 18 1.23 2.79 -33.84
CA HIS A 18 2.55 3.19 -34.37
C HIS A 18 2.74 2.74 -35.84
N PRO A 19 3.06 3.66 -36.80
CA PRO A 19 3.17 3.32 -38.22
C PRO A 19 4.17 2.21 -38.54
N GLN A 20 5.36 2.24 -37.89
CA GLN A 20 6.41 1.25 -38.12
C GLN A 20 5.98 -0.16 -37.64
N ARG A 21 5.28 -0.23 -36.50
CA ARG A 21 4.77 -1.53 -36.00
C ARG A 21 3.70 -2.13 -36.93
N ARG A 22 2.80 -1.29 -37.47
CA ARG A 22 1.85 -1.71 -38.50
C ARG A 22 2.56 -2.23 -39.75
N LYS A 23 3.68 -1.59 -40.19
CA LYS A 23 4.47 -2.04 -41.33
C LYS A 23 5.11 -3.39 -41.06
N ILE A 24 5.71 -3.60 -39.88
CA ILE A 24 6.28 -4.90 -39.46
C ILE A 24 5.20 -6.00 -39.50
N LEU A 25 4.04 -5.77 -38.89
CA LEU A 25 2.94 -6.76 -38.88
C LEU A 25 2.48 -7.12 -40.29
N ARG A 26 2.36 -6.16 -41.23
CA ARG A 26 2.00 -6.43 -42.65
C ARG A 26 3.07 -7.26 -43.34
N MET A 27 4.34 -6.95 -43.16
CA MET A 27 5.45 -7.70 -43.77
C MET A 27 5.48 -9.13 -43.26
N LEU A 28 5.30 -9.33 -41.97
CA LEU A 28 5.27 -10.67 -41.34
C LEU A 28 3.98 -11.44 -41.69
N ALA A 29 2.90 -10.76 -42.11
CA ALA A 29 1.72 -11.41 -42.63
C ALA A 29 1.89 -11.99 -44.04
N GLU A 30 2.86 -11.45 -44.80
CA GLU A 30 3.18 -11.98 -46.14
C GLU A 30 4.11 -13.20 -46.06
N ARG A 31 5.16 -13.12 -45.22
CA ARG A 31 6.11 -14.25 -45.02
C ARG A 31 6.92 -14.07 -43.72
N PRO A 32 7.39 -15.17 -43.12
CA PRO A 32 8.36 -15.09 -42.01
C PRO A 32 9.68 -14.47 -42.47
N MET A 33 10.22 -13.51 -41.70
CA MET A 33 11.41 -12.73 -42.04
C MET A 33 12.45 -12.79 -40.92
N THR A 34 13.74 -12.74 -41.29
CA THR A 34 14.83 -12.57 -40.34
C THR A 34 14.96 -11.15 -39.84
N PHE A 35 15.71 -10.93 -38.77
CA PHE A 35 16.00 -9.59 -38.26
C PHE A 35 16.65 -8.69 -39.32
N SER A 36 17.58 -9.25 -40.10
CA SER A 36 18.30 -8.52 -41.16
C SER A 36 17.37 -8.13 -42.32
N GLU A 37 16.47 -9.03 -42.75
CA GLU A 37 15.48 -8.72 -43.78
C GLU A 37 14.50 -7.60 -43.32
N LEU A 38 14.05 -7.65 -42.04
CA LEU A 38 13.21 -6.58 -41.48
C LEU A 38 13.96 -5.25 -41.38
N LEU A 39 15.23 -5.28 -41.03
CA LEU A 39 16.06 -4.09 -40.90
C LEU A 39 16.24 -3.39 -42.26
N GLU A 40 16.52 -4.17 -43.31
CA GLU A 40 16.68 -3.67 -44.67
C GLU A 40 15.40 -3.04 -45.23
N GLU A 41 14.26 -3.75 -45.10
CA GLU A 41 12.96 -3.30 -45.63
C GLU A 41 12.36 -2.09 -44.90
N LEU A 42 12.69 -1.94 -43.61
CA LEU A 42 12.20 -0.82 -42.81
C LEU A 42 13.11 0.43 -42.89
N ALA A 43 14.37 0.24 -43.29
CA ALA A 43 15.39 1.27 -43.36
C ALA A 43 15.56 2.05 -42.02
N VAL A 44 15.54 1.32 -40.88
CA VAL A 44 15.71 1.85 -39.53
C VAL A 44 17.02 1.32 -38.90
N SER A 45 17.45 1.91 -37.80
CA SER A 45 18.60 1.38 -37.04
C SER A 45 18.25 0.07 -36.33
N SER A 46 19.27 -0.76 -36.05
CA SER A 46 19.12 -2.02 -35.33
C SER A 46 18.45 -1.83 -33.97
N SER A 47 18.82 -0.77 -33.22
CA SER A 47 18.21 -0.45 -31.93
C SER A 47 16.71 -0.10 -32.05
N HIS A 48 16.33 0.64 -33.09
CA HIS A 48 14.93 0.96 -33.32
C HIS A 48 14.11 -0.26 -33.71
N LEU A 49 14.67 -1.17 -34.53
CA LEU A 49 13.98 -2.41 -34.88
C LEU A 49 13.77 -3.30 -33.64
N THR A 50 14.82 -3.46 -32.79
CA THR A 50 14.72 -4.18 -31.54
C THR A 50 13.63 -3.60 -30.65
N TYR A 51 13.60 -2.29 -30.46
CA TYR A 51 12.57 -1.61 -29.69
C TYR A 51 11.16 -1.87 -30.24
N HIS A 52 10.97 -1.88 -31.57
CA HIS A 52 9.67 -2.15 -32.16
C HIS A 52 9.24 -3.61 -32.01
N LEU A 53 10.17 -4.55 -32.13
CA LEU A 53 9.91 -5.98 -31.95
C LEU A 53 9.58 -6.33 -30.50
N GLU A 54 10.28 -5.74 -29.53
CA GLU A 54 9.98 -5.87 -28.10
C GLU A 54 8.58 -5.34 -27.76
N ASN A 55 8.21 -4.18 -28.31
CA ASN A 55 6.89 -3.59 -28.10
C ASN A 55 5.75 -4.29 -28.89
N LEU A 56 6.06 -5.15 -29.83
CA LEU A 56 5.08 -6.04 -30.44
C LEU A 56 4.81 -7.28 -29.59
N GLY A 57 5.74 -7.63 -28.69
CA GLY A 57 5.54 -8.67 -27.68
C GLY A 57 4.96 -9.96 -28.26
N GLU A 58 3.85 -10.40 -27.71
CA GLU A 58 3.17 -11.65 -28.09
C GLU A 58 2.51 -11.63 -29.48
N LEU A 59 2.49 -10.50 -30.19
CA LEU A 59 1.97 -10.43 -31.57
C LEU A 59 2.94 -11.08 -32.58
N VAL A 60 4.22 -11.21 -32.21
CA VAL A 60 5.28 -11.74 -33.06
C VAL A 60 6.06 -12.83 -32.34
N VAL A 61 6.28 -13.95 -32.99
CA VAL A 61 7.05 -15.09 -32.45
C VAL A 61 8.34 -15.29 -33.23
N LYS A 62 9.44 -15.47 -32.52
CA LYS A 62 10.73 -15.85 -33.12
C LYS A 62 10.83 -17.38 -33.21
N LEU A 63 11.10 -17.90 -34.40
CA LEU A 63 11.26 -19.32 -34.67
C LEU A 63 12.70 -19.75 -34.37
N ASP A 64 12.92 -21.06 -34.22
CA ASP A 64 14.26 -21.66 -33.97
C ASP A 64 15.28 -21.38 -35.10
N ASN A 65 14.81 -21.14 -36.31
CA ASN A 65 15.64 -20.76 -37.47
C ASN A 65 15.99 -19.25 -37.53
N GLY A 66 15.69 -18.49 -36.46
CA GLY A 66 16.01 -17.10 -36.36
C GLY A 66 15.02 -16.13 -37.07
N LYS A 67 13.97 -16.64 -37.74
CA LYS A 67 12.95 -15.83 -38.39
C LYS A 67 11.83 -15.43 -37.42
N TYR A 68 11.26 -14.28 -37.67
CA TYR A 68 10.04 -13.80 -37.00
C TYR A 68 8.81 -14.13 -37.83
N LYS A 69 7.73 -14.51 -37.17
CA LYS A 69 6.40 -14.69 -37.78
C LYS A 69 5.31 -14.11 -36.88
N LEU A 70 4.12 -13.92 -37.42
CA LEU A 70 2.96 -13.55 -36.60
C LEU A 70 2.54 -14.71 -35.69
N SER A 71 2.09 -14.38 -34.48
CA SER A 71 1.29 -15.27 -33.65
C SER A 71 -0.18 -15.24 -34.10
N SER A 72 -1.04 -16.04 -33.49
CA SER A 72 -2.50 -15.98 -33.71
C SER A 72 -3.09 -14.58 -33.38
N PHE A 73 -2.57 -13.92 -32.37
CA PHE A 73 -2.95 -12.54 -32.00
C PHE A 73 -2.40 -11.52 -33.01
N GLY A 74 -1.21 -11.74 -33.56
CA GLY A 74 -0.66 -10.93 -34.64
C GLY A 74 -1.48 -11.03 -35.91
N GLU A 75 -1.96 -12.23 -36.29
CA GLU A 75 -2.85 -12.44 -37.43
C GLU A 75 -4.20 -11.73 -37.23
N ALA A 76 -4.79 -11.82 -36.04
CA ALA A 76 -6.02 -11.10 -35.69
C ALA A 76 -5.85 -9.57 -35.78
N SER A 77 -4.68 -9.05 -35.36
CA SER A 77 -4.35 -7.63 -35.48
C SER A 77 -4.29 -7.15 -36.92
N VAL A 78 -3.70 -7.95 -37.81
CA VAL A 78 -3.63 -7.65 -39.27
C VAL A 78 -5.02 -7.73 -39.92
N ALA A 79 -5.84 -8.71 -39.55
CA ALA A 79 -7.23 -8.81 -40.03
C ALA A 79 -8.04 -7.58 -39.63
N THR A 80 -7.91 -7.08 -38.43
CA THR A 80 -8.56 -5.86 -37.94
C THR A 80 -8.10 -4.62 -38.73
N MET A 81 -6.82 -4.50 -39.06
CA MET A 81 -6.31 -3.42 -39.91
C MET A 81 -6.93 -3.42 -41.32
N LYS A 82 -7.04 -4.60 -41.96
CA LYS A 82 -7.62 -4.75 -43.28
C LYS A 82 -9.10 -4.36 -43.28
N GLY A 83 -9.86 -4.76 -42.25
CA GLY A 83 -11.27 -4.41 -42.13
C GLY A 83 -11.55 -2.91 -42.01
N VAL A 84 -10.59 -2.13 -41.49
CA VAL A 84 -10.68 -0.66 -41.38
C VAL A 84 -10.28 0.02 -42.71
N GLU A 85 -9.35 -0.55 -43.47
CA GLU A 85 -8.88 0.02 -44.74
C GLU A 85 -9.85 -0.27 -45.93
N GLU A 86 -10.65 -1.34 -45.87
CA GLU A 86 -11.58 -1.73 -46.90
C GLU A 86 -12.99 -1.15 -46.74
N ALA A 87 -13.22 -0.18 -45.87
CA ALA A 87 -14.50 0.48 -45.70
C ALA A 87 -14.90 1.21 -47.00
N PRO A 88 -16.06 0.89 -47.62
CA PRO A 88 -16.40 1.37 -48.96
C PRO A 88 -16.61 2.89 -48.98
N THR A 89 -15.96 3.55 -49.93
CA THR A 89 -16.17 4.96 -50.26
C THR A 89 -17.57 5.13 -50.87
N ALA A 90 -18.43 5.92 -50.22
CA ALA A 90 -19.80 6.20 -50.64
C ALA A 90 -19.86 6.91 -52.00
N PRO A 91 -20.82 6.55 -52.90
CA PRO A 91 -20.95 7.15 -54.22
C PRO A 91 -21.47 8.61 -54.14
N LYS A 92 -20.93 9.48 -55.01
CA LYS A 92 -21.39 10.86 -55.21
C LYS A 92 -22.82 10.88 -55.77
N ARG A 93 -23.78 11.43 -55.03
CA ARG A 93 -25.15 11.68 -55.49
C ARG A 93 -25.32 13.13 -55.94
N HIS A 94 -25.94 13.29 -57.14
CA HIS A 94 -26.35 14.55 -57.72
C HIS A 94 -27.48 15.20 -56.90
N PHE A 95 -27.40 16.51 -56.72
CA PHE A 95 -28.42 17.30 -56.02
C PHE A 95 -29.67 17.50 -56.88
N ALA A 96 -30.79 16.99 -56.44
CA ALA A 96 -32.12 17.29 -56.97
C ALA A 96 -32.78 18.37 -56.09
N ALA A 97 -33.58 19.26 -56.74
CA ALA A 97 -34.21 20.43 -56.15
C ALA A 97 -35.16 20.10 -54.99
N PHE A 98 -35.00 20.83 -53.88
CA PHE A 98 -35.67 20.55 -52.59
C PHE A 98 -37.08 21.11 -52.50
N SER A 99 -38.05 20.31 -52.01
CA SER A 99 -39.43 20.68 -51.63
C SER A 99 -39.49 21.51 -50.32
N PRO A 100 -40.55 22.31 -50.08
CA PRO A 100 -40.65 23.21 -48.89
C PRO A 100 -40.50 22.52 -47.52
N ARG A 101 -40.85 21.23 -47.42
CA ARG A 101 -40.68 20.43 -46.17
C ARG A 101 -39.23 20.18 -45.78
N TRP A 102 -38.27 20.24 -46.69
CA TRP A 102 -36.87 20.07 -46.44
C TRP A 102 -36.24 21.30 -45.74
N LYS A 103 -36.81 22.51 -45.94
CA LYS A 103 -36.31 23.74 -45.29
C LYS A 103 -36.48 23.69 -43.77
N THR A 104 -37.57 23.10 -43.30
CA THR A 104 -37.80 22.91 -41.85
C THR A 104 -36.89 21.84 -41.26
N ILE A 105 -36.64 20.74 -42.01
CA ILE A 105 -35.70 19.70 -41.57
C ILE A 105 -34.28 20.26 -41.49
N PHE A 106 -33.84 21.03 -42.49
CA PHE A 106 -32.52 21.68 -42.44
C PHE A 106 -32.40 22.70 -41.28
N ALA A 107 -33.45 23.48 -41.00
CA ALA A 107 -33.45 24.40 -39.89
C ALA A 107 -33.32 23.68 -38.54
N VAL A 108 -34.03 22.55 -38.35
CA VAL A 108 -33.91 21.70 -37.14
C VAL A 108 -32.51 21.08 -37.03
N LEU A 109 -31.94 20.58 -38.13
CA LEU A 109 -30.59 20.03 -38.16
C LEU A 109 -29.50 21.09 -37.83
N ILE A 110 -29.67 22.31 -38.31
CA ILE A 110 -28.76 23.42 -37.97
C ILE A 110 -28.87 23.77 -36.50
N ILE A 111 -30.06 23.87 -35.93
CA ILE A 111 -30.26 24.11 -34.52
C ILE A 111 -29.65 22.97 -33.67
N ALA A 112 -29.87 21.74 -34.05
CA ALA A 112 -29.28 20.57 -33.38
C ALA A 112 -27.77 20.56 -33.47
N SER A 113 -27.18 20.93 -34.63
CA SER A 113 -25.71 21.01 -34.78
C SER A 113 -25.10 22.13 -33.96
N VAL A 114 -25.77 23.30 -33.82
CA VAL A 114 -25.34 24.40 -32.98
C VAL A 114 -25.41 24.02 -31.50
N LEU A 115 -26.47 23.33 -31.06
CA LEU A 115 -26.60 22.80 -29.71
C LEU A 115 -25.51 21.78 -29.40
N PHE A 116 -25.25 20.87 -30.36
CA PHE A 116 -24.19 19.87 -30.19
C PHE A 116 -22.79 20.51 -30.10
N ALA A 117 -22.54 21.52 -30.94
CA ALA A 117 -21.27 22.28 -30.89
C ALA A 117 -21.12 23.05 -29.59
N SER A 118 -22.18 23.65 -29.02
CA SER A 118 -22.13 24.35 -27.74
C SER A 118 -21.88 23.40 -26.56
N ILE A 119 -22.53 22.23 -26.57
CA ILE A 119 -22.30 21.18 -25.57
C ILE A 119 -20.86 20.67 -25.64
N SER A 120 -20.34 20.42 -26.85
CA SER A 120 -18.95 19.99 -27.08
C SER A 120 -17.95 21.04 -26.60
N MET A 121 -18.24 22.31 -26.77
CA MET A 121 -17.40 23.42 -26.32
C MET A 121 -17.38 23.53 -24.77
N ILE A 122 -18.52 23.29 -24.11
CA ILE A 122 -18.62 23.24 -22.65
C ILE A 122 -17.83 22.04 -22.10
N GLN A 123 -17.98 20.87 -22.73
CA GLN A 123 -17.23 19.68 -22.36
C GLN A 123 -15.73 19.87 -22.51
N TYR A 124 -15.30 20.50 -23.62
CA TYR A 124 -13.89 20.80 -23.84
C TYR A 124 -13.34 21.78 -22.80
N ALA A 125 -14.09 22.82 -22.45
CA ALA A 125 -13.70 23.77 -21.41
C ALA A 125 -13.60 23.08 -20.02
N TYR A 126 -14.53 22.17 -19.71
CA TYR A 126 -14.50 21.39 -18.46
C TYR A 126 -13.31 20.43 -18.42
N ILE A 127 -13.00 19.73 -19.50
CA ILE A 127 -11.83 18.85 -19.61
C ILE A 127 -10.53 19.65 -19.48
N ALA A 128 -10.45 20.83 -20.12
CA ALA A 128 -9.28 21.72 -20.00
C ALA A 128 -9.11 22.23 -18.57
N GLN A 129 -10.19 22.58 -17.88
CA GLN A 129 -10.15 22.98 -16.47
C GLN A 129 -9.72 21.83 -15.57
N LEU A 130 -10.23 20.61 -15.80
CA LEU A 130 -9.84 19.41 -15.07
C LEU A 130 -8.37 19.07 -15.26
N SER A 131 -7.87 19.16 -16.50
CA SER A 131 -6.47 18.97 -16.84
C SER A 131 -5.55 20.00 -16.15
N ASN A 132 -5.96 21.26 -16.12
CA ASN A 132 -5.21 22.31 -15.42
C ASN A 132 -5.19 22.12 -13.91
N ASN A 133 -6.31 21.67 -13.32
CA ASN A 133 -6.39 21.35 -11.89
C ASN A 133 -5.51 20.13 -11.56
N HIS A 134 -5.50 19.12 -12.41
CA HIS A 134 -4.64 17.95 -12.25
C HIS A 134 -3.15 18.34 -12.34
N ALA A 135 -2.78 19.19 -13.31
CA ALA A 135 -1.40 19.70 -13.43
C ALA A 135 -0.97 20.55 -12.23
N ARG A 136 -1.87 21.36 -11.66
CA ARG A 136 -1.60 22.12 -10.43
C ARG A 136 -1.42 21.21 -9.22
N LEU A 137 -2.32 20.24 -9.02
CA LEU A 137 -2.22 19.25 -7.95
C LEU A 137 -0.92 18.45 -8.04
N GLN A 138 -0.51 18.10 -9.25
CA GLN A 138 0.75 17.38 -9.48
C GLN A 138 1.96 18.26 -9.17
N ALA A 139 1.94 19.55 -9.57
CA ALA A 139 2.99 20.50 -9.22
C ALA A 139 3.07 20.77 -7.70
N ASP A 140 1.91 20.88 -7.02
CA ASP A 140 1.85 21.04 -5.57
C ASP A 140 2.37 19.78 -4.86
N LEU A 141 2.03 18.58 -5.35
CA LEU A 141 2.57 17.31 -4.85
C LEU A 141 4.09 17.23 -5.01
N ASP A 142 4.61 17.61 -6.18
CA ASP A 142 6.05 17.59 -6.45
C ASP A 142 6.79 18.64 -5.61
N LYS A 143 6.16 19.80 -5.35
CA LYS A 143 6.68 20.81 -4.44
C LYS A 143 6.73 20.31 -3.00
N VAL A 144 5.66 19.69 -2.51
CA VAL A 144 5.60 19.09 -1.16
C VAL A 144 6.61 17.95 -1.02
N LYS A 145 6.80 17.13 -2.07
CA LYS A 145 7.85 16.10 -2.10
C LYS A 145 9.24 16.72 -2.02
N ALA A 146 9.52 17.77 -2.81
CA ALA A 146 10.81 18.44 -2.80
C ALA A 146 11.09 19.15 -1.46
N GLU A 147 10.08 19.78 -0.85
CA GLU A 147 10.18 20.35 0.50
C GLU A 147 10.41 19.27 1.56
N ASN A 148 9.76 18.11 1.43
CA ASN A 148 9.94 16.96 2.33
C ASN A 148 11.34 16.33 2.14
N GLU A 149 11.82 16.21 0.90
CA GLU A 149 13.21 15.78 0.62
C GLU A 149 14.24 16.77 1.18
N GLN A 150 14.00 18.08 1.12
CA GLN A 150 14.87 19.07 1.74
C GLN A 150 14.87 18.99 3.27
N LEU A 151 13.72 18.72 3.90
CA LEU A 151 13.63 18.50 5.33
C LEU A 151 14.35 17.20 5.75
N LEU A 152 14.34 16.17 4.90
CA LEU A 152 15.07 14.90 5.11
C LEU A 152 16.60 15.05 4.93
N THR A 153 17.07 16.05 4.19
CA THR A 153 18.51 16.30 3.99
C THR A 153 19.18 17.08 5.14
N TRP A 154 18.41 17.59 6.12
CA TRP A 154 18.94 18.44 7.20
C TRP A 154 19.49 17.65 8.41
N SER A 155 19.26 16.35 8.51
CA SER A 155 20.05 15.47 9.36
C SER A 155 20.35 14.19 8.59
N SER A 156 21.63 13.82 8.54
CA SER A 156 21.95 12.52 7.92
C SER A 156 21.21 11.41 8.69
N PRO A 157 20.69 10.37 8.03
CA PRO A 157 20.03 9.24 8.73
C PRO A 157 20.90 8.69 9.85
N THR A 158 22.23 8.75 9.66
CA THR A 158 23.23 8.33 10.65
C THR A 158 23.18 9.16 11.94
N GLU A 159 23.00 10.47 11.87
CA GLU A 159 22.95 11.36 13.05
C GLU A 159 21.71 11.09 13.88
N LYS A 160 20.52 11.04 13.27
CA LYS A 160 19.26 10.68 13.97
C LYS A 160 19.33 9.31 14.64
N VAL A 161 19.95 8.34 13.98
CA VAL A 161 20.14 7.01 14.53
C VAL A 161 21.07 7.05 15.75
N LEU A 162 22.19 7.77 15.65
CA LEU A 162 23.15 7.92 16.76
C LEU A 162 22.50 8.61 17.96
N ASP A 163 21.70 9.67 17.74
CA ASP A 163 21.00 10.38 18.81
C ASP A 163 20.08 9.43 19.60
N VAL A 164 19.28 8.60 18.90
CA VAL A 164 18.43 7.62 19.59
C VAL A 164 19.26 6.59 20.36
N LEU A 165 20.32 6.04 19.76
CA LEU A 165 21.14 5.03 20.40
C LEU A 165 21.89 5.58 21.62
N GLN A 166 22.43 6.81 21.54
CA GLN A 166 23.20 7.44 22.60
C GLN A 166 22.33 8.10 23.67
N ASP A 167 21.29 8.82 23.27
CA ASP A 167 20.53 9.67 24.18
C ASP A 167 19.31 8.98 24.76
N VAL A 168 18.64 8.13 24.01
CA VAL A 168 17.45 7.41 24.49
C VAL A 168 17.82 6.05 25.05
N VAL A 169 18.48 5.20 24.24
CA VAL A 169 18.81 3.81 24.62
C VAL A 169 20.03 3.75 25.53
N LYS A 170 20.93 4.73 25.43
CA LYS A 170 22.20 4.81 26.21
C LYS A 170 23.21 3.72 25.86
N LEU A 171 23.25 3.26 24.60
CA LEU A 171 24.37 2.44 24.15
C LEU A 171 25.67 3.24 24.15
N ASP A 172 26.75 2.63 24.62
CA ASP A 172 28.08 3.24 24.60
C ASP A 172 28.69 3.13 23.19
N MET A 173 28.31 4.06 22.33
CA MET A 173 28.77 4.07 20.94
C MET A 173 30.27 4.27 20.79
N THR A 174 31.00 4.66 21.82
CA THR A 174 32.47 4.75 21.80
C THR A 174 33.15 3.38 21.79
N LYS A 175 32.45 2.33 22.25
CA LYS A 175 32.91 0.94 22.24
C LYS A 175 32.56 0.17 20.98
N TYR A 176 31.61 0.68 20.17
CA TYR A 176 31.12 -0.01 19.00
C TYR A 176 31.71 0.55 17.70
N LYS A 177 32.07 -0.38 16.83
CA LYS A 177 32.22 -0.09 15.41
C LYS A 177 30.88 -0.34 14.74
N ALA A 178 30.27 0.73 14.21
CA ALA A 178 29.01 0.64 13.49
C ALA A 178 29.25 0.34 12.01
N THR A 179 28.47 -0.59 11.46
CA THR A 179 28.44 -0.92 10.03
C THR A 179 26.98 -0.86 9.57
N MET A 180 26.69 -0.03 8.58
CA MET A 180 25.36 0.04 7.98
C MET A 180 25.07 -1.25 7.21
N LEU A 181 23.97 -1.92 7.53
CA LEU A 181 23.48 -3.11 6.84
C LEU A 181 22.48 -2.75 5.74
N SER A 182 21.58 -1.83 6.03
CA SER A 182 20.63 -1.29 5.06
C SER A 182 20.10 0.07 5.52
N ASP A 183 19.75 0.89 4.54
CA ASP A 183 19.01 2.14 4.70
C ASP A 183 18.02 2.23 3.53
N THR A 184 16.74 2.26 3.85
CA THR A 184 15.67 2.24 2.85
C THR A 184 14.64 3.30 3.19
N VAL A 185 14.18 3.99 2.16
CA VAL A 185 13.08 4.97 2.25
C VAL A 185 11.93 4.49 1.38
N GLU A 186 10.76 4.34 1.95
CA GLU A 186 9.57 3.83 1.29
C GLU A 186 8.37 4.76 1.51
N TYR A 187 7.59 4.97 0.46
CA TYR A 187 6.31 5.67 0.56
C TYR A 187 5.20 4.67 0.86
N ARG A 188 4.60 4.79 2.05
CA ARG A 188 3.57 3.88 2.56
C ARG A 188 2.17 4.44 2.26
N SER A 189 1.66 4.12 1.09
CA SER A 189 0.29 4.49 0.69
C SER A 189 -0.78 3.83 1.58
N ASP A 190 -0.50 2.65 2.10
CA ASP A 190 -1.34 1.92 3.05
C ASP A 190 -1.45 2.58 4.44
N LEU A 191 -0.56 3.53 4.74
CA LEU A 191 -0.54 4.33 5.96
C LEU A 191 -0.83 5.81 5.69
N GLY A 192 -1.75 6.11 4.77
CA GLY A 192 -2.13 7.49 4.47
C GLY A 192 -1.04 8.34 3.81
N GLY A 193 -0.06 7.70 3.15
CA GLY A 193 0.99 8.41 2.43
C GLY A 193 2.21 8.80 3.28
N VAL A 194 2.47 8.05 4.35
CA VAL A 194 3.62 8.25 5.22
C VAL A 194 4.91 7.86 4.51
N VAL A 195 5.94 8.69 4.61
CA VAL A 195 7.32 8.32 4.24
C VAL A 195 7.95 7.56 5.39
N GLU A 196 8.29 6.30 5.17
CA GLU A 196 8.93 5.42 6.14
C GLU A 196 10.40 5.24 5.78
N GLU A 197 11.28 5.56 6.73
CA GLU A 197 12.73 5.39 6.66
C GLU A 197 13.11 4.27 7.62
N LEU A 198 13.84 3.26 7.14
CA LEU A 198 14.26 2.10 7.91
C LEU A 198 15.76 1.94 7.79
N ALA A 199 16.47 2.16 8.89
CA ALA A 199 17.92 2.01 8.98
C ALA A 199 18.28 0.80 9.85
N LYS A 200 19.22 -0.02 9.36
CA LYS A 200 19.77 -1.17 10.10
C LYS A 200 21.28 -1.06 10.20
N TYR A 201 21.80 -1.30 11.38
CA TYR A 201 23.23 -1.28 11.66
C TYR A 201 23.65 -2.52 12.44
N SER A 202 24.82 -3.06 12.11
CA SER A 202 25.54 -3.98 12.97
C SER A 202 26.56 -3.22 13.80
N LEU A 203 26.50 -3.41 15.11
CA LEU A 203 27.36 -2.78 16.09
C LEU A 203 28.25 -3.87 16.71
N THR A 204 29.56 -3.78 16.48
CA THR A 204 30.53 -4.78 16.92
C THR A 204 31.51 -4.16 17.89
N SER A 205 31.68 -4.79 19.04
CA SER A 205 32.69 -4.48 20.05
C SER A 205 33.56 -5.72 20.35
N ASN A 206 34.51 -5.60 21.30
CA ASN A 206 35.27 -6.76 21.76
C ASN A 206 34.43 -7.76 22.59
N GLU A 207 33.29 -7.33 23.13
CA GLU A 207 32.51 -8.08 24.12
C GLU A 207 31.12 -8.45 23.61
N SER A 208 30.65 -7.80 22.52
CA SER A 208 29.33 -8.07 21.97
C SER A 208 29.22 -7.71 20.50
N ARG A 209 28.32 -8.43 19.83
CA ARG A 209 27.82 -8.11 18.50
C ARG A 209 26.31 -8.05 18.55
N ILE A 210 25.77 -6.89 18.17
CA ILE A 210 24.35 -6.60 18.18
C ILE A 210 23.94 -5.95 16.86
N ASP A 211 22.74 -6.25 16.40
CA ASP A 211 22.12 -5.54 15.28
C ASP A 211 21.01 -4.63 15.82
N VAL A 212 20.93 -3.43 15.31
CA VAL A 212 19.89 -2.46 15.66
C VAL A 212 19.11 -2.05 14.41
N MET A 213 17.82 -1.95 14.56
CA MET A 213 16.92 -1.45 13.54
C MET A 213 16.15 -0.25 14.07
N LEU A 214 16.21 0.86 13.34
CA LEU A 214 15.46 2.07 13.65
C LEU A 214 14.54 2.40 12.49
N ARG A 215 13.34 2.85 12.83
CA ARG A 215 12.35 3.30 11.87
C ARG A 215 11.89 4.71 12.22
N PHE A 216 11.85 5.54 11.20
CA PHE A 216 11.27 6.88 11.27
C PHE A 216 10.09 6.97 10.30
N ARG A 217 9.06 7.74 10.66
CA ARG A 217 7.89 7.99 9.82
C ARG A 217 7.67 9.49 9.73
N ASN A 218 7.69 10.04 8.52
CA ASN A 218 7.70 11.47 8.29
C ASN A 218 8.75 12.21 9.14
N GLY A 219 9.94 11.61 9.28
CA GLY A 219 11.04 12.15 10.09
C GLY A 219 10.91 11.97 11.60
N HIS A 220 9.77 11.48 12.13
CA HIS A 220 9.60 11.19 13.55
C HIS A 220 10.01 9.76 13.88
N PHE A 221 10.66 9.58 15.02
CA PHE A 221 11.00 8.26 15.53
C PHE A 221 9.73 7.40 15.69
N SER A 222 9.78 6.15 15.22
CA SER A 222 8.65 5.23 15.28
C SER A 222 9.00 3.88 15.90
N ARG A 223 10.22 3.39 15.73
CA ARG A 223 10.64 2.10 16.29
C ARG A 223 12.15 2.03 16.47
N TYR A 224 12.56 1.43 17.57
CA TYR A 224 13.87 0.86 17.81
C TYR A 224 13.69 -0.62 18.07
N GLN A 225 14.58 -1.46 17.56
CA GLN A 225 14.62 -2.89 17.84
C GLN A 225 16.07 -3.35 17.91
N LEU A 226 16.37 -4.15 18.93
CA LEU A 226 17.66 -4.73 19.21
C LEU A 226 17.65 -6.24 18.94
N PHE A 227 18.67 -6.74 18.27
CA PHE A 227 18.95 -8.16 18.09
C PHE A 227 20.34 -8.44 18.62
N ILE A 228 20.47 -9.37 19.57
CA ILE A 228 21.74 -9.75 20.17
C ILE A 228 22.24 -11.02 19.49
N ASP A 229 23.35 -10.89 18.76
CA ASP A 229 24.03 -12.03 18.15
C ASP A 229 24.97 -12.72 19.13
N GLU A 230 25.80 -11.91 19.82
CA GLU A 230 26.83 -12.39 20.76
C GLU A 230 27.02 -11.41 21.93
N GLY A 231 27.22 -11.93 23.13
CA GLY A 231 27.56 -11.15 24.33
C GLY A 231 26.38 -10.35 24.88
N THR A 232 26.67 -9.23 25.53
CA THR A 232 25.69 -8.32 26.13
C THR A 232 25.90 -6.90 25.63
N PRO A 233 24.81 -6.14 25.38
CA PRO A 233 24.92 -4.75 24.96
C PRO A 233 25.71 -3.90 25.92
N GLN A 234 26.59 -3.05 25.41
CA GLN A 234 27.43 -2.13 26.21
C GLN A 234 26.72 -0.80 26.34
N TYR A 235 26.43 -0.40 27.59
CA TYR A 235 25.74 0.85 27.89
C TYR A 235 26.70 1.89 28.47
N SER A 236 26.41 3.16 28.24
CA SER A 236 27.14 4.29 28.80
C SER A 236 26.80 4.55 30.28
N GLN A 237 25.73 3.93 30.78
CA GLN A 237 25.30 4.01 32.18
C GLN A 237 24.76 2.65 32.65
N ILE A 238 24.72 2.44 33.95
CA ILE A 238 24.13 1.22 34.55
C ILE A 238 22.64 1.21 34.25
N GLN A 239 22.14 0.09 33.71
CA GLN A 239 20.72 -0.09 33.43
C GLN A 239 20.03 -0.58 34.71
N PRO A 240 18.84 -0.02 35.05
CA PRO A 240 18.07 -0.52 36.19
C PRO A 240 17.60 -1.97 35.93
N SER A 241 17.67 -2.80 36.98
CA SER A 241 17.13 -4.17 36.93
C SER A 241 15.62 -4.22 37.11
N ASP A 242 15.03 -3.19 37.73
CA ASP A 242 13.58 -3.05 37.86
C ASP A 242 12.99 -2.46 36.59
N ILE A 243 12.02 -3.19 35.97
CA ILE A 243 11.42 -2.82 34.69
C ILE A 243 10.65 -1.49 34.77
N VAL A 244 9.99 -1.21 35.90
CA VAL A 244 9.25 0.06 36.08
C VAL A 244 10.21 1.23 36.14
N VAL A 245 11.33 1.08 36.90
CA VAL A 245 12.39 2.09 36.97
C VAL A 245 13.04 2.27 35.59
N ALA A 246 13.39 1.18 34.93
CA ALA A 246 13.98 1.23 33.58
C ALA A 246 13.05 1.93 32.58
N THR A 247 11.73 1.63 32.63
CA THR A 247 10.74 2.28 31.78
C THR A 247 10.64 3.78 32.05
N ARG A 248 10.64 4.20 33.32
CA ARG A 248 10.62 5.64 33.67
C ARG A 248 11.83 6.38 33.11
N GLU A 249 13.02 5.81 33.28
CA GLU A 249 14.24 6.45 32.78
C GLU A 249 14.27 6.54 31.26
N VAL A 250 13.85 5.48 30.56
CA VAL A 250 13.76 5.50 29.09
C VAL A 250 12.70 6.51 28.63
N LEU A 251 11.54 6.56 29.29
CA LEU A 251 10.46 7.50 28.97
C LEU A 251 10.90 8.96 29.17
N GLU A 252 11.62 9.26 30.23
CA GLU A 252 12.16 10.60 30.49
C GLU A 252 13.17 11.03 29.41
N ARG A 253 14.08 10.13 29.03
CA ARG A 253 15.03 10.38 27.93
C ARG A 253 14.33 10.53 26.58
N TYR A 254 13.30 9.73 26.35
CA TYR A 254 12.50 9.77 25.13
C TYR A 254 11.71 11.08 25.02
N GLU A 255 11.12 11.55 26.13
CA GLU A 255 10.47 12.87 26.20
C GLU A 255 11.45 14.00 25.87
N ALA A 256 12.65 13.96 26.47
CA ALA A 256 13.70 14.95 26.19
C ALA A 256 14.15 14.95 24.71
N TYR A 257 14.19 13.77 24.09
CA TYR A 257 14.55 13.61 22.69
C TYR A 257 13.46 14.11 21.72
N THR A 258 12.17 13.77 21.97
CA THR A 258 11.08 14.07 21.04
C THR A 258 10.41 15.41 21.30
N GLY A 259 10.37 15.90 22.55
CA GLY A 259 9.60 17.05 22.97
C GLY A 259 8.08 16.86 22.89
N GLY A 260 7.60 15.62 22.79
CA GLY A 260 6.18 15.32 22.60
C GLY A 260 5.33 15.59 23.84
N SER A 261 4.34 16.47 23.75
CA SER A 261 3.48 16.85 24.89
C SER A 261 2.64 15.68 25.43
N TYR A 262 2.37 14.66 24.63
CA TYR A 262 1.63 13.46 25.05
C TYR A 262 2.40 12.61 26.07
N LEU A 263 3.70 12.77 26.16
CA LEU A 263 4.58 12.02 27.08
C LEU A 263 4.45 12.50 28.53
N GLU A 264 3.96 13.71 28.77
CA GLU A 264 3.74 14.26 30.11
C GLU A 264 2.72 13.43 30.92
N ASP A 265 1.59 13.09 30.31
CA ASP A 265 0.57 12.23 30.92
C ASP A 265 1.13 10.81 31.17
N MET A 266 1.90 10.27 30.23
CA MET A 266 2.54 8.96 30.34
C MET A 266 3.55 8.91 31.49
N ARG A 267 4.39 9.94 31.61
CA ARG A 267 5.35 10.07 32.69
C ARG A 267 4.66 10.21 34.06
N THR A 268 3.63 11.02 34.11
CA THR A 268 2.82 11.19 35.32
C THR A 268 2.19 9.87 35.74
N LEU A 269 1.59 9.13 34.79
CA LEU A 269 1.00 7.82 35.03
C LEU A 269 2.04 6.82 35.56
N MET A 270 3.21 6.76 34.93
CA MET A 270 4.30 5.89 35.38
C MET A 270 4.82 6.23 36.78
N SER A 271 4.69 7.48 37.23
CA SER A 271 5.14 7.89 38.57
C SER A 271 4.31 7.27 39.71
N PHE A 272 3.08 6.87 39.43
CA PHE A 272 2.18 6.23 40.41
C PHE A 272 2.38 4.71 40.53
N VAL A 273 3.15 4.09 39.63
CA VAL A 273 3.29 2.65 39.53
C VAL A 273 4.56 2.18 40.25
N ASN A 274 4.48 1.17 41.10
CA ASN A 274 5.59 0.65 41.85
C ASN A 274 5.95 -0.82 41.55
N GLY A 275 5.24 -1.46 40.62
CA GLY A 275 5.47 -2.85 40.22
C GLY A 275 4.74 -3.21 38.93
N THR A 276 5.09 -4.35 38.37
CA THR A 276 4.50 -4.85 37.10
C THR A 276 3.20 -5.66 37.31
N GLU A 277 2.70 -5.72 38.55
CA GLU A 277 1.42 -6.37 38.82
C GLU A 277 0.30 -5.57 38.15
N SER A 278 -0.57 -6.27 37.43
CA SER A 278 -1.55 -5.75 36.50
C SER A 278 -2.74 -5.07 37.18
N ASN A 279 -2.56 -3.91 37.75
CA ASN A 279 -3.65 -2.98 37.95
C ASN A 279 -3.70 -2.04 36.76
N GLU A 280 -4.76 -2.17 35.92
CA GLU A 280 -4.99 -1.21 34.86
C GLU A 280 -5.09 0.18 35.47
N THR A 281 -4.12 1.03 35.17
CA THR A 281 -4.08 2.41 35.67
C THR A 281 -4.35 3.32 34.48
N ILE A 282 -5.31 4.24 34.65
CA ILE A 282 -5.70 5.19 33.61
C ILE A 282 -5.54 6.60 34.16
N LEU A 283 -4.90 7.46 33.38
CA LEU A 283 -4.84 8.90 33.62
C LEU A 283 -5.26 9.61 32.32
N ASN A 284 -6.29 10.45 32.39
CA ASN A 284 -6.88 11.09 31.23
C ASN A 284 -7.27 10.05 30.15
N HIS A 285 -6.63 10.11 28.99
CA HIS A 285 -6.84 9.16 27.89
C HIS A 285 -5.69 8.15 27.75
N THR A 286 -4.83 8.03 28.75
CA THR A 286 -3.70 7.11 28.72
C THR A 286 -3.95 5.95 29.67
N LYS A 287 -3.89 4.73 29.15
CA LYS A 287 -3.99 3.47 29.88
C LYS A 287 -2.65 2.76 29.88
N LEU A 288 -2.16 2.39 31.05
CA LEU A 288 -0.96 1.58 31.20
C LEU A 288 -1.33 0.09 31.28
N VAL A 289 -0.60 -0.73 30.52
CA VAL A 289 -0.76 -2.18 30.49
C VAL A 289 0.59 -2.85 30.56
N PHE A 290 0.73 -3.84 31.45
CA PHE A 290 1.86 -4.75 31.49
C PHE A 290 1.48 -6.10 30.91
N LEU A 291 2.24 -6.57 29.92
CA LEU A 291 2.08 -7.89 29.31
C LEU A 291 3.37 -8.68 29.52
N THR A 292 3.29 -9.74 30.35
CA THR A 292 4.42 -10.61 30.65
C THR A 292 4.26 -11.95 29.94
N SER A 293 5.32 -12.39 29.26
CA SER A 293 5.38 -13.70 28.60
C SER A 293 6.78 -14.28 28.74
N GLY A 294 6.95 -15.26 29.63
CA GLY A 294 8.28 -15.77 29.97
C GLY A 294 9.18 -14.66 30.51
N ASP A 295 10.37 -14.53 29.93
CA ASP A 295 11.35 -13.51 30.31
C ASP A 295 11.15 -12.15 29.58
N SER A 296 10.06 -12.03 28.80
CA SER A 296 9.70 -10.81 28.11
C SER A 296 8.61 -10.04 28.86
N VAL A 297 8.83 -8.75 29.07
CA VAL A 297 7.86 -7.82 29.64
C VAL A 297 7.65 -6.67 28.66
N ARG A 298 6.40 -6.50 28.22
CA ARG A 298 5.97 -5.32 27.44
C ARG A 298 5.25 -4.35 28.35
N VAL A 299 5.73 -3.13 28.42
CA VAL A 299 5.05 -1.99 29.05
C VAL A 299 4.42 -1.17 27.94
N MET A 300 3.10 -1.04 27.93
CA MET A 300 2.35 -0.35 26.90
C MET A 300 1.52 0.78 27.50
N LEU A 301 1.71 1.98 27.00
CA LEU A 301 0.95 3.17 27.30
C LEU A 301 0.07 3.45 26.07
N GLN A 302 -1.23 3.10 26.14
CA GLN A 302 -2.14 3.18 25.01
C GLN A 302 -3.24 4.21 25.22
N TYR A 303 -3.71 4.78 24.12
CA TYR A 303 -4.87 5.68 24.16
C TYR A 303 -6.13 4.88 24.45
N THR A 304 -6.95 5.39 25.39
CA THR A 304 -8.25 4.81 25.75
C THR A 304 -9.31 5.90 25.88
N GLU A 305 -10.49 5.65 25.36
CA GLU A 305 -11.60 6.58 25.45
C GLU A 305 -12.94 5.83 25.33
N ASN A 306 -13.91 6.21 26.17
CA ASN A 306 -15.27 5.60 26.22
C ASN A 306 -15.26 4.06 26.35
N GLY A 307 -14.25 3.50 27.05
CA GLY A 307 -14.08 2.05 27.23
C GLY A 307 -13.49 1.31 26.02
N VAL A 308 -13.00 2.05 25.03
CA VAL A 308 -12.32 1.50 23.86
C VAL A 308 -10.82 1.77 23.99
N ASP A 309 -10.02 0.69 23.92
CA ASP A 309 -8.57 0.76 23.92
C ASP A 309 -8.04 0.84 22.47
N PHE A 310 -7.37 1.92 22.13
CA PHE A 310 -6.83 2.17 20.79
C PHE A 310 -5.36 1.72 20.73
N SER A 311 -5.10 0.42 20.78
CA SER A 311 -3.75 -0.15 20.84
C SER A 311 -2.78 0.29 19.72
N PRO A 312 -3.20 0.60 18.47
CA PRO A 312 -2.27 1.17 17.49
C PRO A 312 -1.76 2.56 17.88
N LYS A 313 -2.57 3.34 18.65
CA LYS A 313 -2.17 4.64 19.21
C LYS A 313 -1.56 4.42 20.59
N SER A 314 -0.32 3.94 20.61
CA SER A 314 0.39 3.61 21.85
C SER A 314 1.88 3.88 21.74
N LEU A 315 2.52 4.05 22.92
CA LEU A 315 3.95 3.95 23.10
C LEU A 315 4.24 2.69 23.92
N SER A 316 5.11 1.80 23.44
CA SER A 316 5.46 0.59 24.16
C SER A 316 6.96 0.36 24.24
N PHE A 317 7.37 -0.24 25.36
CA PHE A 317 8.73 -0.68 25.63
C PHE A 317 8.71 -2.19 25.90
N VAL A 318 9.59 -2.93 25.23
CA VAL A 318 9.74 -4.37 25.44
C VAL A 318 11.10 -4.63 26.05
N PHE A 319 11.11 -5.34 27.15
CA PHE A 319 12.31 -5.80 27.82
C PHE A 319 12.38 -7.32 27.72
N GLU A 320 13.52 -7.84 27.27
CA GLU A 320 13.81 -9.27 27.22
C GLU A 320 14.99 -9.56 28.13
N ASN A 321 14.81 -10.44 29.11
CA ASN A 321 15.82 -10.69 30.16
C ASN A 321 16.31 -9.41 30.85
N GLY A 322 15.44 -8.43 31.02
CA GLY A 322 15.78 -7.12 31.60
C GLY A 322 16.49 -6.14 30.67
N VAL A 323 16.78 -6.52 29.43
CA VAL A 323 17.38 -5.66 28.40
C VAL A 323 16.28 -5.00 27.59
N LEU A 324 16.38 -3.68 27.35
CA LEU A 324 15.45 -2.97 26.44
C LEU A 324 15.67 -3.44 25.01
N ASN A 325 14.71 -4.21 24.51
CA ASN A 325 14.75 -4.83 23.19
C ASN A 325 13.99 -4.03 22.12
N GLU A 326 12.87 -3.40 22.49
CA GLU A 326 12.08 -2.62 21.55
C GLU A 326 11.49 -1.36 22.18
N ILE A 327 11.48 -0.28 21.42
CA ILE A 327 10.62 0.90 21.62
C ILE A 327 9.75 1.02 20.39
N LEU A 328 8.43 1.12 20.55
CA LEU A 328 7.50 1.32 19.45
C LEU A 328 6.57 2.49 19.77
N ASP A 329 6.64 3.54 18.97
CA ASP A 329 5.78 4.71 19.07
C ASP A 329 4.85 4.82 17.85
N GLY A 330 3.57 4.59 18.08
CA GLY A 330 2.47 4.84 17.17
C GLY A 330 1.58 6.00 17.62
N TRP A 331 1.87 6.62 18.78
CA TRP A 331 0.97 7.61 19.39
C TRP A 331 0.79 8.85 18.53
N TYR A 332 1.88 9.40 18.04
CA TYR A 332 1.84 10.60 17.18
C TYR A 332 1.25 10.33 15.79
N LEU A 333 1.34 9.07 15.31
CA LEU A 333 0.96 8.70 13.97
C LEU A 333 -0.55 8.59 13.82
N PHE A 334 -1.23 7.95 14.80
CA PHE A 334 -2.64 7.67 14.70
C PHE A 334 -3.49 8.75 15.37
N THR A 335 -4.60 9.10 14.72
CA THR A 335 -5.70 9.89 15.31
C THR A 335 -6.88 8.98 15.65
N VAL A 336 -7.79 9.43 16.49
CA VAL A 336 -9.04 8.71 16.80
C VAL A 336 -10.18 9.50 16.14
N GLU A 337 -10.89 8.83 15.23
CA GLU A 337 -12.02 9.42 14.51
C GLU A 337 -13.33 9.20 15.29
N ASN A 338 -13.51 7.99 15.80
CA ASN A 338 -14.73 7.59 16.47
C ASN A 338 -14.44 6.60 17.60
N THR A 339 -15.17 6.75 18.70
CA THR A 339 -15.09 5.85 19.88
C THR A 339 -16.37 5.06 20.10
N LYS A 340 -17.40 5.22 19.26
CA LYS A 340 -18.71 4.57 19.43
C LYS A 340 -18.67 3.12 19.02
N VAL A 341 -19.23 2.27 19.87
CA VAL A 341 -19.45 0.84 19.61
C VAL A 341 -20.96 0.58 19.63
N ASN A 342 -21.58 0.66 18.45
CA ASN A 342 -23.01 0.43 18.28
C ASN A 342 -23.32 -1.03 17.96
N ILE A 343 -22.33 -1.77 17.46
CA ILE A 343 -22.47 -3.18 17.03
C ILE A 343 -21.79 -4.08 18.05
N SER A 344 -22.56 -4.98 18.67
CA SER A 344 -22.04 -6.01 19.57
C SER A 344 -21.30 -7.11 18.79
N SER A 345 -20.48 -7.90 19.48
CA SER A 345 -19.78 -9.05 18.87
C SER A 345 -20.73 -10.05 18.21
N ALA A 346 -21.90 -10.30 18.81
CA ALA A 346 -22.92 -11.20 18.25
C ALA A 346 -23.51 -10.65 16.95
N GLN A 347 -23.81 -9.36 16.90
CA GLN A 347 -24.28 -8.69 15.69
C GLN A 347 -23.20 -8.66 14.60
N ALA A 348 -21.94 -8.46 14.98
CA ALA A 348 -20.82 -8.51 14.03
C ALA A 348 -20.67 -9.90 13.39
N VAL A 349 -20.87 -10.99 14.17
CA VAL A 349 -20.88 -12.36 13.63
C VAL A 349 -22.04 -12.57 12.66
N GLU A 350 -23.23 -12.07 12.95
CA GLU A 350 -24.39 -12.18 12.06
C GLU A 350 -24.14 -11.42 10.74
N ILE A 351 -23.65 -10.17 10.83
CA ILE A 351 -23.28 -9.37 9.66
C ILE A 351 -22.22 -10.11 8.82
N ALA A 352 -21.19 -10.65 9.49
CA ALA A 352 -20.11 -11.38 8.81
C ALA A 352 -20.63 -12.63 8.08
N ARG A 353 -21.55 -13.40 8.69
CA ARG A 353 -22.16 -14.57 8.06
C ARG A 353 -22.98 -14.20 6.82
N ASN A 354 -23.77 -13.14 6.92
CA ASN A 354 -24.58 -12.63 5.82
C ASN A 354 -23.70 -12.14 4.65
N ALA A 355 -22.61 -11.46 4.94
CA ALA A 355 -21.65 -11.03 3.93
C ALA A 355 -20.95 -12.24 3.27
N ALA A 356 -20.50 -13.20 4.08
CA ALA A 356 -19.82 -14.40 3.60
C ALA A 356 -20.73 -15.32 2.78
N ALA A 357 -22.05 -15.34 3.02
CA ALA A 357 -22.99 -16.16 2.26
C ALA A 357 -23.03 -15.84 0.76
N ASN A 358 -22.71 -14.59 0.39
CA ASN A 358 -22.68 -14.12 -1.00
C ASN A 358 -21.25 -13.92 -1.54
N PHE A 359 -20.25 -14.28 -0.75
CA PHE A 359 -18.85 -14.09 -1.10
C PHE A 359 -18.38 -15.16 -2.09
N LYS A 360 -17.47 -14.78 -2.97
CA LYS A 360 -16.86 -15.65 -3.97
C LYS A 360 -15.39 -15.30 -4.08
N TRP A 361 -14.58 -16.29 -4.44
CA TRP A 361 -13.18 -16.04 -4.75
C TRP A 361 -12.76 -16.84 -5.99
N ILE A 362 -11.65 -16.45 -6.58
CA ILE A 362 -11.06 -17.17 -7.72
C ILE A 362 -9.86 -17.96 -7.22
N ALA A 363 -9.84 -19.26 -7.49
CA ALA A 363 -8.71 -20.13 -7.26
C ALA A 363 -8.51 -21.02 -8.50
N ASP A 364 -7.28 -21.16 -8.96
CA ASP A 364 -6.91 -21.96 -10.14
C ASP A 364 -7.76 -21.61 -11.40
N SER A 365 -8.03 -20.32 -11.57
CA SER A 365 -8.89 -19.77 -12.67
C SER A 365 -10.36 -20.22 -12.61
N GLN A 366 -10.85 -20.73 -11.48
CA GLN A 366 -12.22 -21.10 -11.24
C GLN A 366 -12.85 -20.29 -10.12
N GLU A 367 -14.10 -19.86 -10.31
CA GLU A 367 -14.88 -19.21 -9.26
C GLU A 367 -15.36 -20.25 -8.24
N VAL A 368 -15.06 -20.02 -6.96
CA VAL A 368 -15.55 -20.79 -5.84
C VAL A 368 -16.65 -20.01 -5.15
N SER A 369 -17.88 -20.50 -5.21
CA SER A 369 -19.09 -19.87 -4.65
C SER A 369 -19.90 -20.81 -3.75
N ASN A 370 -19.70 -22.13 -3.88
CA ASN A 370 -20.43 -23.13 -3.11
C ASN A 370 -19.55 -23.69 -1.99
N PHE A 371 -19.61 -23.07 -0.81
CA PHE A 371 -18.90 -23.50 0.40
C PHE A 371 -19.85 -23.48 1.60
N THR A 372 -19.50 -24.23 2.63
CA THR A 372 -20.29 -24.31 3.86
C THR A 372 -19.53 -23.65 5.01
N ILE A 373 -20.18 -22.66 5.64
CA ILE A 373 -19.65 -22.00 6.83
C ILE A 373 -20.15 -22.79 8.06
N LEU A 374 -19.21 -23.19 8.92
CA LEU A 374 -19.53 -23.86 10.20
C LEU A 374 -20.23 -22.89 11.14
N GLN A 375 -21.20 -23.42 11.93
CA GLN A 375 -21.79 -22.63 13.00
C GLN A 375 -20.79 -22.34 14.12
N GLN A 376 -19.94 -23.30 14.43
CA GLN A 376 -18.83 -23.21 15.38
C GLN A 376 -17.64 -24.05 14.83
N PRO A 377 -16.38 -23.67 15.10
CA PRO A 377 -15.97 -22.48 15.85
C PRO A 377 -16.15 -21.18 15.07
N VAL A 378 -16.17 -20.07 15.82
CA VAL A 378 -16.08 -18.70 15.29
C VAL A 378 -15.09 -17.94 16.17
N SER A 379 -14.21 -17.14 15.58
CA SER A 379 -13.31 -16.24 16.30
C SER A 379 -13.72 -14.80 16.07
N VAL A 380 -13.81 -14.02 17.13
CA VAL A 380 -14.17 -12.61 17.08
C VAL A 380 -13.15 -11.82 17.88
N MET A 381 -12.47 -10.88 17.23
CA MET A 381 -11.55 -9.96 17.87
C MET A 381 -12.07 -8.53 17.71
N PHE A 382 -11.99 -7.76 18.79
CA PHE A 382 -12.29 -6.35 18.79
C PHE A 382 -10.99 -5.57 18.85
N HIS A 383 -10.76 -4.70 17.86
CA HIS A 383 -9.62 -3.79 17.88
C HIS A 383 -9.92 -2.57 17.02
N PRO A 384 -9.42 -1.39 17.39
CA PRO A 384 -9.49 -0.24 16.52
C PRO A 384 -8.61 -0.41 15.28
N SER A 385 -9.12 0.02 14.14
CA SER A 385 -8.43 -0.07 12.86
C SER A 385 -8.57 1.23 12.07
N PRO A 386 -7.60 1.63 11.27
CA PRO A 386 -7.75 2.79 10.41
C PRO A 386 -8.75 2.50 9.29
N ARG A 387 -9.64 3.48 9.03
CA ARG A 387 -10.61 3.40 7.94
C ARG A 387 -9.95 3.83 6.63
N GLU A 388 -10.19 3.07 5.55
CA GLU A 388 -9.79 3.41 4.17
C GLU A 388 -8.31 3.75 3.97
N GLY A 389 -7.40 3.02 4.64
CA GLY A 389 -5.95 3.26 4.51
C GLY A 389 -5.47 4.57 5.12
N GLY A 390 -6.30 5.24 5.93
CA GLY A 390 -5.94 6.44 6.67
C GLY A 390 -5.19 6.14 7.97
N LEU A 391 -5.07 7.18 8.82
CA LEU A 391 -4.47 7.08 10.16
C LEU A 391 -5.49 7.32 11.28
N ALA A 392 -6.75 7.50 10.91
CA ALA A 392 -7.85 7.74 11.82
C ALA A 392 -8.48 6.42 12.27
N LEU A 393 -8.32 6.08 13.54
CA LEU A 393 -8.76 4.82 14.13
C LEU A 393 -10.26 4.85 14.45
N VAL A 394 -10.92 3.76 14.12
CA VAL A 394 -12.33 3.50 14.41
C VAL A 394 -12.47 2.12 15.05
N PRO A 395 -13.37 1.90 16.03
CA PRO A 395 -13.65 0.58 16.58
C PRO A 395 -14.07 -0.42 15.50
N TYR A 396 -13.52 -1.62 15.57
CA TYR A 396 -13.60 -2.60 14.49
C TYR A 396 -13.70 -4.03 15.04
N TRP A 397 -14.56 -4.84 14.45
CA TRP A 397 -14.68 -6.25 14.69
C TRP A 397 -14.01 -7.05 13.57
N PHE A 398 -13.08 -7.92 13.93
CA PHE A 398 -12.50 -8.90 13.02
C PHE A 398 -13.09 -10.27 13.31
N VAL A 399 -13.88 -10.79 12.38
CA VAL A 399 -14.61 -12.06 12.52
C VAL A 399 -13.99 -13.10 11.60
N THR A 400 -13.53 -14.22 12.16
CA THR A 400 -13.05 -15.38 11.39
C THR A 400 -14.11 -16.47 11.40
N LEU A 401 -14.63 -16.80 10.24
CA LEU A 401 -15.59 -17.86 9.98
C LEU A 401 -14.87 -19.09 9.41
N TYR A 402 -15.02 -20.23 10.03
CA TYR A 402 -14.39 -21.47 9.59
C TYR A 402 -15.28 -22.22 8.60
N LEU A 403 -14.66 -22.85 7.60
CA LEU A 403 -15.33 -23.66 6.60
C LEU A 403 -15.31 -25.15 7.01
N ASP A 404 -16.23 -25.94 6.47
CA ASP A 404 -16.38 -27.36 6.75
C ASP A 404 -15.20 -28.22 6.25
N LYS A 405 -14.47 -27.71 5.26
CA LYS A 405 -13.29 -28.34 4.67
C LYS A 405 -12.36 -27.31 4.04
N VAL A 406 -11.23 -27.78 3.53
CA VAL A 406 -10.33 -26.95 2.70
C VAL A 406 -10.88 -26.89 1.29
N TYR A 407 -11.05 -25.69 0.77
CA TYR A 407 -11.52 -25.38 -0.58
C TYR A 407 -10.36 -25.02 -1.52
N PRO A 408 -10.60 -24.92 -2.85
CA PRO A 408 -9.59 -24.52 -3.82
C PRO A 408 -8.85 -23.22 -3.42
N GLY A 409 -7.54 -23.19 -3.61
CA GLY A 409 -6.66 -22.14 -3.11
C GLY A 409 -6.21 -22.33 -1.65
N GLY A 410 -6.45 -23.52 -1.05
CA GLY A 410 -6.07 -23.82 0.33
C GLY A 410 -6.96 -23.15 1.38
N VAL A 411 -8.13 -22.63 0.98
CA VAL A 411 -9.00 -21.80 1.82
C VAL A 411 -9.79 -22.68 2.80
N ASN A 412 -9.66 -22.42 4.09
CA ASN A 412 -10.44 -23.06 5.17
C ASN A 412 -11.13 -22.06 6.11
N ARG A 413 -10.97 -20.77 5.87
CA ARG A 413 -11.53 -19.66 6.66
C ARG A 413 -11.91 -18.49 5.78
N ILE A 414 -12.89 -17.71 6.21
CA ILE A 414 -13.23 -16.40 5.66
C ILE A 414 -13.10 -15.39 6.81
N ASN A 415 -12.30 -14.36 6.60
CA ASN A 415 -12.16 -13.24 7.51
C ASN A 415 -13.03 -12.09 7.04
N VAL A 416 -13.84 -11.54 7.94
CA VAL A 416 -14.72 -10.42 7.67
C VAL A 416 -14.47 -9.34 8.69
N GLY A 417 -14.19 -8.13 8.19
CA GLY A 417 -14.07 -6.94 8.98
C GLY A 417 -15.38 -6.16 9.02
N VAL A 418 -15.81 -5.76 10.21
CA VAL A 418 -17.05 -5.00 10.40
C VAL A 418 -16.76 -3.77 11.25
N TRP A 419 -17.14 -2.58 10.77
CA TRP A 419 -17.04 -1.36 11.54
C TRP A 419 -18.01 -1.39 12.71
N ALA A 420 -17.50 -1.24 13.93
CA ALA A 420 -18.30 -1.38 15.14
C ALA A 420 -19.27 -0.20 15.39
N ASP A 421 -19.06 0.92 14.73
CA ASP A 421 -19.92 2.11 14.80
C ASP A 421 -21.10 2.06 13.82
N THR A 422 -20.91 1.54 12.60
CA THR A 422 -21.94 1.53 11.53
C THR A 422 -22.52 0.17 11.23
N GLY A 423 -21.77 -0.92 11.46
CA GLY A 423 -22.11 -2.28 11.02
C GLY A 423 -21.77 -2.56 9.56
N GLU A 424 -21.15 -1.62 8.86
CA GLU A 424 -20.71 -1.83 7.48
C GLU A 424 -19.57 -2.84 7.42
N VAL A 425 -19.58 -3.68 6.40
CA VAL A 425 -18.49 -4.61 6.10
C VAL A 425 -17.33 -3.83 5.48
N ALA A 426 -16.22 -3.78 6.21
CA ALA A 426 -15.01 -3.08 5.77
C ALA A 426 -14.22 -3.89 4.75
N GLN A 427 -14.13 -5.21 4.98
CA GLN A 427 -13.40 -6.12 4.09
C GLN A 427 -13.90 -7.54 4.26
N ILE A 428 -13.68 -8.36 3.24
CA ILE A 428 -13.90 -9.80 3.28
C ILE A 428 -12.79 -10.48 2.49
N ASN A 429 -12.11 -11.45 3.13
CA ASN A 429 -10.95 -12.11 2.55
C ASN A 429 -10.96 -13.60 2.88
N THR A 430 -10.41 -14.41 1.98
CA THR A 430 -10.11 -15.81 2.24
C THR A 430 -8.85 -15.96 3.08
N ALA A 431 -8.79 -17.00 3.93
CA ALA A 431 -7.58 -17.40 4.61
C ALA A 431 -7.43 -18.93 4.56
N GLY A 432 -6.18 -19.37 4.44
CA GLY A 432 -5.78 -20.76 4.44
C GLY A 432 -4.87 -21.11 5.62
N GLY A 433 -4.74 -22.37 5.93
CA GLY A 433 -3.79 -22.87 6.91
C GLY A 433 -2.48 -23.24 6.29
#